data_deaba9a4eb12f53f7940c8990553a58a
#
_entry.id   deaba9a4eb12f53f7940c8990553a58a
#
_cell.length_a   1.000
_cell.length_b   1.000
_cell.length_c   1.000
_cell.angle_alpha   90.00
_cell.angle_beta   90.00
_cell.angle_gamma   90.00
#
_symmetry.space_group_name_H-M   'P 1'
#
loop_
_entity.id
_entity.type
_entity.pdbx_description
1 polymer ?
#
loop_
_entity_poly.entity_id
_entity_poly.type
_entity_poly.pdbx_seq_one_letter_code
_entity_poly.pdbx_strand_id
1 'polypeptide(L)'
;MNNQLIIEKDFEKNFSDILVENKFKECLVVTSDGNERRGYHDYFIELIEKNKSNFFVHKINKYPNLLEIEKIFKNYGDKNIDLVLSIGGGSVIDAGKLFSSCKTSGSKLNDISNLKNRSPQNSIFTIAIPTTSGSGAESTKFATIWLEETKQKFSYENENLLPEVVYLIPEYTKSLNYDLTLTTTLDALCHAVDSLLNKNSNHESIRLSKEAIEKTNSNFSLLLENLENIDYRAEALYASNLSGRAINISRTSLNHSISYPLTNYYGLPHGLACAFSVISTIEYFKTDIKKSDFAKFLFMASDTIKELQLSRIYRRHLNKLDVEIISNNTLKNSRSNNFPYELGSKIVQEILNESKKYYLTE
;
A
#
# COMPACT_ATOMS: atom_id res chain seq x y z
N MET A 1 21.67 -1.13 -3.69
CA MET A 1 20.30 -0.67 -3.42
C MET A 1 19.90 0.18 -4.62
N ASN A 2 18.84 -0.19 -5.34
CA ASN A 2 18.31 0.68 -6.39
C ASN A 2 17.84 1.98 -5.72
N ASN A 3 18.45 3.10 -6.07
CA ASN A 3 18.03 4.40 -5.57
C ASN A 3 16.75 4.81 -6.31
N GLN A 4 15.59 4.59 -5.70
CA GLN A 4 14.34 5.10 -6.21
C GLN A 4 14.35 6.62 -6.17
N LEU A 5 14.03 7.26 -7.31
CA LEU A 5 13.89 8.72 -7.40
C LEU A 5 12.46 9.12 -7.04
N ILE A 6 12.27 9.94 -6.02
CA ILE A 6 10.97 10.47 -5.61
C ILE A 6 10.90 11.94 -5.97
N ILE A 7 9.90 12.32 -6.77
CA ILE A 7 9.70 13.66 -7.30
C ILE A 7 8.38 14.22 -6.75
N GLU A 8 8.48 15.31 -6.00
CA GLU A 8 7.35 16.02 -5.41
C GLU A 8 7.01 17.32 -6.17
N LYS A 9 7.97 17.82 -6.92
CA LYS A 9 7.84 19.07 -7.69
C LYS A 9 8.48 18.90 -9.07
N ASP A 10 8.07 19.75 -10.02
CA ASP A 10 8.63 19.79 -11.38
C ASP A 10 8.60 18.42 -12.11
N PHE A 11 7.59 17.56 -11.76
CA PHE A 11 7.48 16.22 -12.36
C PHE A 11 7.36 16.28 -13.88
N GLU A 12 6.77 17.34 -14.42
CA GLU A 12 6.57 17.56 -15.85
C GLU A 12 7.90 17.65 -16.59
N LYS A 13 8.81 18.50 -16.09
CA LYS A 13 10.14 18.64 -16.64
C LYS A 13 10.94 17.36 -16.48
N ASN A 14 10.90 16.75 -15.29
CA ASN A 14 11.63 15.53 -15.02
C ASN A 14 11.16 14.36 -15.91
N PHE A 15 9.84 14.20 -16.12
CA PHE A 15 9.32 13.16 -16.99
C PHE A 15 9.77 13.38 -18.45
N SER A 16 9.74 14.62 -18.95
CA SER A 16 10.24 14.96 -20.28
C SER A 16 11.74 14.63 -20.43
N ASP A 17 12.55 14.99 -19.44
CA ASP A 17 13.98 14.69 -19.42
C ASP A 17 14.23 13.17 -19.45
N ILE A 18 13.51 12.39 -18.64
CA ILE A 18 13.58 10.92 -18.62
C ILE A 18 13.25 10.32 -19.98
N LEU A 19 12.19 10.81 -20.66
CA LEU A 19 11.83 10.33 -22.00
C LEU A 19 12.93 10.59 -23.03
N VAL A 20 13.53 11.78 -22.99
CA VAL A 20 14.61 12.20 -23.91
C VAL A 20 15.88 11.38 -23.67
N GLU A 21 16.27 11.21 -22.41
CA GLU A 21 17.50 10.51 -22.04
C GLU A 21 17.44 9.00 -22.36
N ASN A 22 16.31 8.35 -22.03
CA ASN A 22 16.18 6.89 -22.19
C ASN A 22 15.71 6.47 -23.58
N LYS A 23 15.10 7.37 -24.37
CA LYS A 23 14.64 7.14 -25.75
C LYS A 23 13.70 5.93 -25.84
N PHE A 24 12.76 5.83 -24.90
CA PHE A 24 11.76 4.77 -24.91
C PHE A 24 10.99 4.73 -26.24
N LYS A 25 10.60 3.53 -26.66
CA LYS A 25 9.91 3.30 -27.94
C LYS A 25 8.47 2.84 -27.76
N GLU A 26 8.22 1.97 -26.81
CA GLU A 26 6.90 1.40 -26.54
C GLU A 26 6.57 1.51 -25.04
N CYS A 27 5.62 2.35 -24.71
CA CYS A 27 5.20 2.63 -23.34
C CYS A 27 3.88 1.90 -23.02
N LEU A 28 3.78 1.27 -21.86
CA LEU A 28 2.52 0.75 -21.34
C LEU A 28 2.04 1.64 -20.18
N VAL A 29 0.90 2.31 -20.38
CA VAL A 29 0.22 3.08 -19.35
C VAL A 29 -0.79 2.17 -18.65
N VAL A 30 -0.60 1.88 -17.38
CA VAL A 30 -1.55 1.14 -16.54
C VAL A 30 -2.31 2.12 -15.67
N THR A 31 -3.64 2.13 -15.78
CA THR A 31 -4.49 3.11 -15.09
C THR A 31 -5.84 2.49 -14.68
N SER A 32 -6.84 3.32 -14.39
CA SER A 32 -8.22 2.90 -14.14
C SER A 32 -9.21 3.77 -14.92
N ASP A 33 -10.43 3.27 -15.15
CA ASP A 33 -11.49 4.07 -15.79
C ASP A 33 -11.75 5.39 -15.04
N GLY A 34 -11.59 5.38 -13.71
CA GLY A 34 -11.76 6.58 -12.91
C GLY A 34 -10.69 7.62 -13.21
N ASN A 35 -9.44 7.23 -13.32
CA ASN A 35 -8.33 8.13 -13.61
C ASN A 35 -8.36 8.61 -15.07
N GLU A 36 -8.74 7.73 -16.01
CA GLU A 36 -8.94 8.12 -17.40
C GLU A 36 -10.01 9.22 -17.53
N ARG A 37 -11.20 9.03 -16.93
CA ARG A 37 -12.25 10.05 -16.95
C ARG A 37 -11.84 11.40 -16.35
N ARG A 38 -10.81 11.43 -15.49
CA ARG A 38 -10.25 12.66 -14.91
C ARG A 38 -9.11 13.25 -15.70
N GLY A 39 -8.68 12.58 -16.78
CA GLY A 39 -7.55 13.03 -17.58
C GLY A 39 -6.19 12.92 -16.91
N TYR A 40 -6.06 12.08 -15.85
CA TYR A 40 -4.80 12.01 -15.07
C TYR A 40 -3.61 11.48 -15.88
N HIS A 41 -3.85 10.75 -16.96
CA HIS A 41 -2.79 10.26 -17.83
C HIS A 41 -2.58 11.08 -19.10
N ASP A 42 -3.51 11.97 -19.47
CA ASP A 42 -3.49 12.68 -20.75
C ASP A 42 -2.20 13.46 -20.95
N TYR A 43 -1.76 14.19 -19.93
CA TYR A 43 -0.51 14.95 -19.96
C TYR A 43 0.71 14.05 -20.27
N PHE A 44 0.78 12.89 -19.63
CA PHE A 44 1.88 11.95 -19.84
C PHE A 44 1.84 11.33 -21.23
N ILE A 45 0.64 11.02 -21.75
CA ILE A 45 0.45 10.51 -23.11
C ILE A 45 0.91 11.53 -24.12
N GLU A 46 0.52 12.81 -23.97
CA GLU A 46 0.97 13.87 -24.86
C GLU A 46 2.52 14.00 -24.91
N LEU A 47 3.18 13.85 -23.78
CA LEU A 47 4.66 13.89 -23.74
C LEU A 47 5.27 12.65 -24.41
N ILE A 48 4.69 11.47 -24.21
CA ILE A 48 5.12 10.23 -24.86
C ILE A 48 5.01 10.37 -26.38
N GLU A 49 3.90 10.89 -26.88
CA GLU A 49 3.69 11.14 -28.31
C GLU A 49 4.64 12.19 -28.89
N LYS A 50 4.86 13.31 -28.19
CA LYS A 50 5.84 14.34 -28.58
C LYS A 50 7.25 13.78 -28.71
N ASN A 51 7.60 12.77 -27.91
CA ASN A 51 8.88 12.07 -28.01
C ASN A 51 8.89 10.95 -29.06
N LYS A 52 7.82 10.83 -29.88
CA LYS A 52 7.68 9.83 -30.95
C LYS A 52 7.72 8.38 -30.43
N SER A 53 7.30 8.15 -29.20
CA SER A 53 7.13 6.84 -28.62
C SER A 53 5.70 6.36 -28.85
N ASN A 54 5.52 5.08 -29.09
CA ASN A 54 4.20 4.46 -29.10
C ASN A 54 3.72 4.23 -27.67
N PHE A 55 2.40 4.22 -27.46
CA PHE A 55 1.86 3.87 -26.15
C PHE A 55 0.66 2.90 -26.28
N PHE A 56 0.44 2.18 -25.19
CA PHE A 56 -0.72 1.32 -24.98
C PHE A 56 -1.32 1.65 -23.63
N VAL A 57 -2.64 1.59 -23.50
CA VAL A 57 -3.34 1.83 -22.23
C VAL A 57 -4.02 0.55 -21.77
N HIS A 58 -3.78 0.17 -20.52
CA HIS A 58 -4.47 -0.95 -19.86
C HIS A 58 -5.15 -0.46 -18.57
N LYS A 59 -6.40 -0.93 -18.36
CA LYS A 59 -7.23 -0.48 -17.24
C LYS A 59 -7.42 -1.57 -16.20
N ILE A 60 -7.15 -1.24 -14.95
CA ILE A 60 -7.39 -2.07 -13.77
C ILE A 60 -8.47 -1.40 -12.94
N ASN A 61 -9.66 -1.97 -12.88
CA ASN A 61 -10.81 -1.40 -12.15
C ASN A 61 -11.17 -2.16 -10.87
N LYS A 62 -10.50 -3.25 -10.61
CA LYS A 62 -10.68 -4.09 -9.42
C LYS A 62 -9.33 -4.41 -8.79
N TYR A 63 -9.36 -5.20 -7.73
CA TYR A 63 -8.14 -5.76 -7.17
C TYR A 63 -7.36 -6.53 -8.26
N PRO A 64 -6.01 -6.46 -8.29
CA PRO A 64 -5.22 -7.21 -9.25
C PRO A 64 -5.34 -8.70 -8.90
N ASN A 65 -6.35 -9.34 -9.45
CA ASN A 65 -6.48 -10.79 -9.42
C ASN A 65 -5.68 -11.41 -10.57
N LEU A 66 -5.51 -12.72 -10.51
CA LEU A 66 -4.73 -13.44 -11.50
C LEU A 66 -5.22 -13.19 -12.93
N LEU A 67 -6.54 -13.16 -13.13
CA LEU A 67 -7.16 -12.97 -14.47
C LEU A 67 -6.85 -11.57 -15.03
N GLU A 68 -6.83 -10.52 -14.18
CA GLU A 68 -6.49 -9.17 -14.64
C GLU A 68 -5.01 -9.08 -15.04
N ILE A 69 -4.12 -9.75 -14.31
CA ILE A 69 -2.70 -9.82 -14.68
C ILE A 69 -2.53 -10.61 -15.98
N GLU A 70 -3.21 -11.74 -16.15
CA GLU A 70 -3.20 -12.53 -17.39
C GLU A 70 -3.65 -11.71 -18.60
N LYS A 71 -4.66 -10.86 -18.45
CA LYS A 71 -5.11 -9.96 -19.54
C LYS A 71 -4.02 -9.00 -19.98
N ILE A 72 -3.27 -8.39 -19.05
CA ILE A 72 -2.14 -7.51 -19.43
C ILE A 72 -1.14 -8.28 -20.28
N PHE A 73 -0.76 -9.47 -19.86
CA PHE A 73 0.20 -10.29 -20.61
C PHE A 73 -0.32 -10.77 -21.96
N LYS A 74 -1.60 -11.18 -22.03
CA LYS A 74 -2.24 -11.58 -23.28
C LYS A 74 -2.22 -10.45 -24.31
N ASN A 75 -2.44 -9.21 -23.87
CA ASN A 75 -2.55 -8.05 -24.74
C ASN A 75 -1.19 -7.46 -25.14
N TYR A 76 -0.23 -7.50 -24.23
CA TYR A 76 1.03 -6.74 -24.37
C TYR A 76 2.30 -7.59 -24.17
N GLY A 77 2.16 -8.88 -23.87
CA GLY A 77 3.31 -9.76 -23.65
C GLY A 77 4.26 -9.88 -24.85
N ASP A 78 3.73 -9.81 -26.06
CA ASP A 78 4.50 -9.87 -27.31
C ASP A 78 5.01 -8.49 -27.79
N LYS A 79 4.65 -7.39 -27.11
CA LYS A 79 5.12 -6.03 -27.43
C LYS A 79 6.49 -5.77 -26.85
N ASN A 80 7.26 -4.86 -27.46
CA ASN A 80 8.59 -4.50 -26.97
C ASN A 80 8.52 -3.33 -25.95
N ILE A 81 7.64 -3.47 -24.95
CA ILE A 81 7.47 -2.45 -23.91
C ILE A 81 8.79 -2.23 -23.18
N ASP A 82 9.25 -0.98 -23.15
CA ASP A 82 10.47 -0.52 -22.48
C ASP A 82 10.22 0.52 -21.36
N LEU A 83 8.97 1.03 -21.25
CA LEU A 83 8.50 1.85 -20.14
C LEU A 83 7.13 1.36 -19.66
N VAL A 84 6.97 1.18 -18.33
CA VAL A 84 5.68 1.00 -17.67
C VAL A 84 5.36 2.22 -16.82
N LEU A 85 4.28 2.93 -17.14
CA LEU A 85 3.78 4.07 -16.38
C LEU A 85 2.49 3.67 -15.66
N SER A 86 2.53 3.58 -14.33
CA SER A 86 1.39 3.20 -13.50
C SER A 86 0.78 4.42 -12.81
N ILE A 87 -0.47 4.79 -13.19
CA ILE A 87 -1.19 5.94 -12.62
C ILE A 87 -2.43 5.44 -11.90
N GLY A 88 -2.38 5.32 -10.57
CA GLY A 88 -3.52 4.77 -9.82
C GLY A 88 -3.24 4.46 -8.37
N GLY A 89 -4.19 3.82 -7.71
CA GLY A 89 -4.00 3.26 -6.38
C GLY A 89 -3.13 2.00 -6.40
N GLY A 90 -2.91 1.39 -5.24
CA GLY A 90 -2.04 0.22 -5.09
C GLY A 90 -2.29 -0.91 -6.08
N SER A 91 -3.56 -1.19 -6.42
CA SER A 91 -3.91 -2.23 -7.40
C SER A 91 -3.37 -1.98 -8.81
N VAL A 92 -3.40 -0.73 -9.26
CA VAL A 92 -2.88 -0.32 -10.56
C VAL A 92 -1.36 -0.41 -10.57
N ILE A 93 -0.73 0.11 -9.51
CA ILE A 93 0.73 0.11 -9.37
C ILE A 93 1.26 -1.32 -9.27
N ASP A 94 0.64 -2.18 -8.47
CA ASP A 94 1.03 -3.59 -8.34
C ASP A 94 0.91 -4.35 -9.66
N ALA A 95 -0.14 -4.08 -10.46
CA ALA A 95 -0.31 -4.69 -11.77
C ALA A 95 0.82 -4.28 -12.74
N GLY A 96 1.19 -3.01 -12.78
CA GLY A 96 2.31 -2.52 -13.60
C GLY A 96 3.65 -3.12 -13.18
N LYS A 97 3.91 -3.18 -11.88
CA LYS A 97 5.11 -3.81 -11.31
C LYS A 97 5.22 -5.29 -11.68
N LEU A 98 4.13 -6.03 -11.56
CA LEU A 98 4.08 -7.45 -11.94
C LEU A 98 4.34 -7.63 -13.44
N PHE A 99 3.71 -6.83 -14.30
CA PHE A 99 3.96 -6.89 -15.73
C PHE A 99 5.44 -6.62 -16.04
N SER A 100 6.00 -5.53 -15.51
CA SER A 100 7.39 -5.13 -15.71
C SER A 100 8.37 -6.25 -15.33
N SER A 101 8.22 -6.80 -14.14
CA SER A 101 9.11 -7.84 -13.60
C SER A 101 8.94 -9.19 -14.30
N CYS A 102 7.72 -9.65 -14.55
CA CYS A 102 7.46 -10.96 -15.11
C CYS A 102 7.77 -11.02 -16.62
N LYS A 103 7.60 -9.93 -17.37
CA LYS A 103 7.89 -9.90 -18.80
C LYS A 103 9.36 -10.20 -19.09
N THR A 104 10.26 -9.61 -18.32
CA THR A 104 11.72 -9.80 -18.50
C THR A 104 12.20 -11.20 -18.12
N SER A 105 11.44 -11.92 -17.30
CA SER A 105 11.79 -13.30 -16.90
C SER A 105 11.47 -14.36 -17.95
N GLY A 106 10.84 -14.01 -19.08
CA GLY A 106 10.36 -14.95 -20.11
C GLY A 106 9.30 -15.92 -19.56
N SER A 107 8.70 -15.60 -18.43
CA SER A 107 7.75 -16.45 -17.73
C SER A 107 6.39 -16.39 -18.44
N LYS A 108 5.87 -17.54 -18.88
CA LYS A 108 4.45 -17.66 -19.19
C LYS A 108 3.69 -17.59 -17.86
N LEU A 109 2.62 -16.85 -17.79
CA LEU A 109 1.84 -16.60 -16.58
C LEU A 109 1.23 -17.83 -15.92
N ASN A 110 1.09 -18.94 -16.63
CA ASN A 110 0.68 -20.24 -16.06
C ASN A 110 1.58 -20.68 -14.87
N ASP A 111 2.61 -19.90 -14.57
CA ASP A 111 3.61 -20.10 -13.54
C ASP A 111 3.63 -19.02 -12.45
N ILE A 112 2.54 -18.25 -12.21
CA ILE A 112 2.51 -17.33 -11.05
C ILE A 112 2.72 -18.10 -9.74
N SER A 113 2.26 -19.36 -9.66
CA SER A 113 2.65 -20.28 -8.57
C SER A 113 4.16 -20.53 -8.51
N ASN A 114 4.86 -20.42 -9.63
CA ASN A 114 6.30 -20.56 -9.78
C ASN A 114 7.07 -19.23 -9.68
N LEU A 115 6.41 -18.07 -9.59
CA LEU A 115 7.09 -16.78 -9.35
C LEU A 115 7.94 -16.80 -8.07
N LYS A 116 7.54 -17.62 -7.09
CA LYS A 116 8.36 -17.86 -5.89
C LYS A 116 9.76 -18.41 -6.17
N ASN A 117 9.91 -19.11 -7.30
CA ASN A 117 11.15 -19.83 -7.65
C ASN A 117 11.98 -19.12 -8.72
N ARG A 118 11.52 -17.98 -9.25
CA ARG A 118 12.20 -17.23 -10.30
C ARG A 118 12.41 -15.79 -9.84
N SER A 119 13.68 -15.44 -9.66
CA SER A 119 14.08 -14.04 -9.47
C SER A 119 14.36 -13.45 -10.84
N PRO A 120 13.48 -12.60 -11.40
CA PRO A 120 13.82 -11.85 -12.61
C PRO A 120 15.09 -11.05 -12.33
N GLN A 121 16.06 -11.09 -13.23
CA GLN A 121 17.33 -10.36 -13.06
C GLN A 121 17.22 -8.91 -13.50
N ASN A 122 16.19 -8.57 -14.28
CA ASN A 122 15.92 -7.23 -14.79
C ASN A 122 14.42 -6.95 -14.76
N SER A 123 14.06 -5.67 -14.72
CA SER A 123 12.70 -5.16 -14.91
C SER A 123 12.66 -4.18 -16.10
N ILE A 124 11.47 -3.97 -16.66
CA ILE A 124 11.22 -2.82 -17.55
C ILE A 124 11.26 -1.58 -16.67
N PHE A 125 11.78 -0.46 -17.18
CA PHE A 125 11.78 0.81 -16.46
C PHE A 125 10.34 1.18 -16.02
N THR A 126 10.15 1.45 -14.75
CA THR A 126 8.81 1.64 -14.18
C THR A 126 8.71 2.99 -13.47
N ILE A 127 7.66 3.74 -13.84
CA ILE A 127 7.28 4.99 -13.16
C ILE A 127 5.93 4.76 -12.47
N ALA A 128 5.83 5.15 -11.20
CA ALA A 128 4.60 5.03 -10.42
C ALA A 128 4.09 6.41 -9.97
N ILE A 129 2.79 6.63 -10.16
CA ILE A 129 2.07 7.85 -9.77
C ILE A 129 0.88 7.43 -8.91
N PRO A 130 1.01 7.45 -7.57
CA PRO A 130 -0.09 7.08 -6.69
C PRO A 130 -1.21 8.12 -6.73
N THR A 131 -2.46 7.65 -6.83
CA THR A 131 -3.66 8.47 -6.73
C THR A 131 -4.43 8.22 -5.43
N THR A 132 -3.83 7.49 -4.50
CA THR A 132 -4.33 7.23 -3.14
C THR A 132 -3.18 7.39 -2.14
N SER A 133 -3.52 7.85 -0.93
CA SER A 133 -2.54 8.05 0.15
C SER A 133 -2.68 6.94 1.19
N GLY A 134 -2.21 5.71 0.86
CA GLY A 134 -2.44 4.58 1.77
C GLY A 134 -1.47 3.41 1.60
N SER A 135 -1.54 2.69 0.50
CA SER A 135 -0.82 1.42 0.33
C SER A 135 0.70 1.54 0.28
N GLY A 136 1.24 2.71 -0.13
CA GLY A 136 2.66 2.89 -0.38
C GLY A 136 3.24 1.94 -1.45
N ALA A 137 2.39 1.40 -2.33
CA ALA A 137 2.78 0.41 -3.34
C ALA A 137 3.88 0.92 -4.28
N GLU A 138 3.90 2.22 -4.54
CA GLU A 138 4.92 2.92 -5.32
C GLU A 138 6.32 2.86 -4.70
N SER A 139 6.39 2.58 -3.40
CA SER A 139 7.65 2.57 -2.63
C SER A 139 8.03 1.20 -2.08
N THR A 140 7.38 0.14 -2.58
CA THR A 140 7.60 -1.22 -2.08
C THR A 140 8.06 -2.17 -3.18
N LYS A 141 8.92 -3.12 -2.81
CA LYS A 141 9.31 -4.28 -3.62
C LYS A 141 8.30 -5.43 -3.57
N PHE A 142 7.09 -5.16 -3.09
CA PHE A 142 5.98 -6.11 -2.99
C PHE A 142 4.93 -5.78 -4.04
N ALA A 143 4.29 -6.82 -4.57
CA ALA A 143 3.06 -6.68 -5.35
C ALA A 143 2.04 -7.72 -4.87
N THR A 144 0.80 -7.30 -4.70
CA THR A 144 -0.25 -8.14 -4.16
C THR A 144 -1.15 -8.66 -5.25
N ILE A 145 -1.41 -9.97 -5.25
CA ILE A 145 -2.35 -10.65 -6.14
C ILE A 145 -3.46 -11.29 -5.30
N TRP A 146 -4.70 -11.09 -5.71
CA TRP A 146 -5.84 -11.76 -5.09
C TRP A 146 -6.14 -13.05 -5.84
N LEU A 147 -6.19 -14.14 -5.09
CA LEU A 147 -6.62 -15.45 -5.57
C LEU A 147 -8.11 -15.61 -5.23
N GLU A 148 -8.99 -15.33 -6.19
CA GLU A 148 -10.45 -15.33 -5.97
C GLU A 148 -10.97 -16.70 -5.54
N GLU A 149 -10.44 -17.79 -6.11
CA GLU A 149 -10.87 -19.17 -5.81
C GLU A 149 -10.65 -19.54 -4.34
N THR A 150 -9.53 -19.15 -3.77
CA THR A 150 -9.14 -19.48 -2.39
C THR A 150 -9.45 -18.35 -1.41
N LYS A 151 -9.91 -17.19 -1.89
CA LYS A 151 -10.07 -15.94 -1.11
C LYS A 151 -8.77 -15.55 -0.36
N GLN A 152 -7.64 -15.89 -0.95
CA GLN A 152 -6.32 -15.61 -0.37
C GLN A 152 -5.64 -14.46 -1.07
N LYS A 153 -4.85 -13.74 -0.30
CA LYS A 153 -3.98 -12.66 -0.77
C LYS A 153 -2.56 -13.22 -0.86
N PHE A 154 -1.99 -13.20 -2.04
CA PHE A 154 -0.61 -13.57 -2.29
C PHE A 154 0.22 -12.30 -2.48
N SER A 155 1.34 -12.17 -1.76
CA SER A 155 2.28 -11.08 -1.94
C SER A 155 3.55 -11.62 -2.58
N TYR A 156 3.80 -11.17 -3.80
CA TYR A 156 5.05 -11.42 -4.50
C TYR A 156 6.10 -10.38 -4.08
N GLU A 157 7.32 -10.82 -3.80
CA GLU A 157 8.42 -9.96 -3.35
C GLU A 157 9.63 -10.15 -4.27
N ASN A 158 10.12 -9.05 -4.82
CA ASN A 158 11.35 -9.00 -5.60
C ASN A 158 11.89 -7.57 -5.65
N GLU A 159 13.21 -7.39 -5.54
CA GLU A 159 13.84 -6.05 -5.59
C GLU A 159 13.53 -5.31 -6.91
N ASN A 160 13.31 -6.03 -8.01
CA ASN A 160 12.98 -5.47 -9.32
C ASN A 160 11.51 -5.04 -9.46
N LEU A 161 10.70 -5.16 -8.39
CA LEU A 161 9.35 -4.58 -8.34
C LEU A 161 9.36 -3.13 -7.87
N LEU A 162 10.46 -2.65 -7.30
CA LEU A 162 10.54 -1.27 -6.86
C LEU A 162 10.61 -0.35 -8.10
N PRO A 163 9.64 0.54 -8.30
CA PRO A 163 9.69 1.50 -9.40
C PRO A 163 10.96 2.36 -9.35
N GLU A 164 11.54 2.69 -10.50
CA GLU A 164 12.71 3.56 -10.59
C GLU A 164 12.38 5.01 -10.22
N VAL A 165 11.18 5.47 -10.61
CA VAL A 165 10.72 6.84 -10.35
C VAL A 165 9.30 6.84 -9.76
N VAL A 166 9.09 7.73 -8.83
CA VAL A 166 7.78 8.01 -8.22
C VAL A 166 7.47 9.49 -8.33
N TYR A 167 6.30 9.82 -8.89
CA TYR A 167 5.78 11.17 -8.85
C TYR A 167 4.68 11.28 -7.80
N LEU A 168 4.89 12.11 -6.78
CA LEU A 168 3.90 12.42 -5.77
C LEU A 168 3.13 13.68 -6.18
N ILE A 169 1.98 13.49 -6.81
CA ILE A 169 1.12 14.56 -7.35
C ILE A 169 -0.15 14.66 -6.49
N PRO A 170 -0.20 15.59 -5.52
CA PRO A 170 -1.32 15.69 -4.57
C PRO A 170 -2.67 15.91 -5.26
N GLU A 171 -2.69 16.64 -6.38
CA GLU A 171 -3.88 16.90 -7.19
C GLU A 171 -4.60 15.63 -7.60
N TYR A 172 -3.87 14.55 -7.85
CA TYR A 172 -4.42 13.25 -8.26
C TYR A 172 -5.11 12.51 -7.11
N THR A 173 -4.94 12.96 -5.87
CA THR A 173 -5.64 12.41 -4.69
C THR A 173 -6.93 13.18 -4.34
N LYS A 174 -7.19 14.36 -4.92
CA LYS A 174 -8.37 15.20 -4.61
C LYS A 174 -9.70 14.49 -4.87
N SER A 175 -9.73 13.56 -5.82
CA SER A 175 -10.94 12.82 -6.16
C SER A 175 -11.35 11.77 -5.11
N LEU A 176 -10.55 11.52 -4.09
CA LEU A 176 -10.89 10.59 -3.02
C LEU A 176 -11.99 11.18 -2.13
N ASN A 177 -13.10 10.44 -1.98
CA ASN A 177 -14.14 10.79 -1.04
C ASN A 177 -13.70 10.55 0.42
N TYR A 178 -14.55 10.92 1.37
CA TYR A 178 -14.29 10.77 2.80
C TYR A 178 -13.90 9.34 3.20
N ASP A 179 -14.67 8.35 2.78
CA ASP A 179 -14.45 6.95 3.19
C ASP A 179 -13.13 6.40 2.64
N LEU A 180 -12.79 6.70 1.39
CA LEU A 180 -11.51 6.30 0.81
C LEU A 180 -10.34 7.06 1.46
N THR A 181 -10.50 8.36 1.73
CA THR A 181 -9.48 9.15 2.42
C THR A 181 -9.24 8.59 3.81
N LEU A 182 -10.31 8.34 4.59
CA LEU A 182 -10.24 7.76 5.92
C LEU A 182 -9.50 6.41 5.90
N THR A 183 -9.97 5.49 5.05
CA THR A 183 -9.45 4.12 5.05
C THR A 183 -8.01 4.04 4.54
N THR A 184 -7.65 4.82 3.52
CA THR A 184 -6.28 4.79 2.99
C THR A 184 -5.30 5.47 3.95
N THR A 185 -5.65 6.58 4.58
CA THR A 185 -4.77 7.23 5.56
C THR A 185 -4.58 6.37 6.81
N LEU A 186 -5.62 5.65 7.25
CA LEU A 186 -5.49 4.64 8.32
C LEU A 186 -4.53 3.51 7.93
N ASP A 187 -4.58 3.04 6.68
CA ASP A 187 -3.68 2.00 6.19
C ASP A 187 -2.21 2.47 6.27
N ALA A 188 -1.92 3.68 5.77
CA ALA A 188 -0.60 4.29 5.86
C ALA A 188 -0.11 4.44 7.32
N LEU A 189 -0.98 4.88 8.23
CA LEU A 189 -0.65 4.98 9.65
C LEU A 189 -0.32 3.61 10.24
N CYS A 190 -1.12 2.60 9.92
CA CYS A 190 -0.89 1.22 10.38
C CYS A 190 0.37 0.59 9.78
N HIS A 191 0.77 0.96 8.56
CA HIS A 191 2.06 0.58 8.00
C HIS A 191 3.21 1.11 8.86
N ALA A 192 3.18 2.39 9.23
CA ALA A 192 4.20 2.98 10.09
C ALA A 192 4.23 2.35 11.49
N VAL A 193 3.06 2.10 12.11
CA VAL A 193 2.95 1.41 13.39
C VAL A 193 3.51 -0.01 13.32
N ASP A 194 3.09 -0.79 12.31
CA ASP A 194 3.59 -2.17 12.14
C ASP A 194 5.08 -2.21 11.83
N SER A 195 5.61 -1.19 11.15
CA SER A 195 7.06 -1.06 10.93
C SER A 195 7.80 -0.79 12.24
N LEU A 196 7.29 0.04 13.16
CA LEU A 196 7.89 0.24 14.49
C LEU A 196 7.79 -1.03 15.35
N LEU A 197 6.68 -1.76 15.26
CA LEU A 197 6.42 -3.02 15.96
C LEU A 197 6.84 -4.22 15.11
N ASN A 198 8.09 -4.24 14.66
CA ASN A 198 8.62 -5.28 13.78
C ASN A 198 10.07 -5.63 14.13
N LYS A 199 10.36 -6.92 14.26
CA LYS A 199 11.71 -7.42 14.57
C LYS A 199 12.74 -7.16 13.45
N ASN A 200 12.27 -6.89 12.23
CA ASN A 200 13.13 -6.59 11.08
C ASN A 200 13.37 -5.07 10.91
N SER A 201 12.86 -4.24 11.82
CA SER A 201 13.06 -2.79 11.76
C SER A 201 14.53 -2.45 11.97
N ASN A 202 14.97 -1.43 11.27
CA ASN A 202 16.30 -0.85 11.41
C ASN A 202 16.19 0.67 11.63
N HIS A 203 17.31 1.32 11.81
CA HIS A 203 17.35 2.77 12.06
C HIS A 203 16.58 3.58 11.00
N GLU A 204 16.70 3.22 9.72
CA GLU A 204 16.04 3.94 8.63
C GLU A 204 14.52 3.72 8.62
N SER A 205 14.04 2.47 8.77
CA SER A 205 12.60 2.20 8.83
C SER A 205 11.95 2.85 10.06
N ILE A 206 12.66 2.90 11.19
CA ILE A 206 12.20 3.60 12.39
C ILE A 206 12.10 5.11 12.14
N ARG A 207 13.10 5.73 11.51
CA ARG A 207 13.11 7.16 11.16
C ARG A 207 11.91 7.49 10.26
N LEU A 208 11.73 6.73 9.17
CA LEU A 208 10.63 6.90 8.22
C LEU A 208 9.25 6.75 8.89
N SER A 209 9.09 5.75 9.75
CA SER A 209 7.85 5.51 10.48
C SER A 209 7.53 6.64 11.46
N LYS A 210 8.53 7.15 12.19
CA LYS A 210 8.35 8.28 13.11
C LYS A 210 7.84 9.51 12.35
N GLU A 211 8.48 9.85 11.23
CA GLU A 211 8.10 10.99 10.40
C GLU A 211 6.69 10.80 9.79
N ALA A 212 6.35 9.61 9.31
CA ALA A 212 5.02 9.30 8.80
C ALA A 212 3.92 9.48 9.86
N ILE A 213 4.17 9.02 11.09
CA ILE A 213 3.21 9.16 12.19
C ILE A 213 3.03 10.62 12.58
N GLU A 214 4.10 11.41 12.68
CA GLU A 214 4.02 12.84 12.99
C GLU A 214 3.20 13.60 11.95
N LYS A 215 3.47 13.37 10.66
CA LYS A 215 2.71 13.98 9.56
C LYS A 215 1.23 13.57 9.57
N THR A 216 0.95 12.29 9.80
CA THR A 216 -0.43 11.82 9.89
C THR A 216 -1.14 12.43 11.09
N ASN A 217 -0.52 12.45 12.26
CA ASN A 217 -1.11 13.00 13.48
C ASN A 217 -1.47 14.49 13.34
N SER A 218 -0.60 15.28 12.72
CA SER A 218 -0.82 16.73 12.54
C SER A 218 -1.85 17.05 11.47
N ASN A 219 -2.14 16.13 10.55
CA ASN A 219 -2.87 16.42 9.31
C ASN A 219 -4.20 15.66 9.17
N PHE A 220 -4.36 14.50 9.80
CA PHE A 220 -5.45 13.58 9.44
C PHE A 220 -6.84 14.16 9.67
N SER A 221 -7.11 14.71 10.86
CA SER A 221 -8.42 15.32 11.16
C SER A 221 -8.68 16.52 10.25
N LEU A 222 -7.68 17.38 10.02
CA LEU A 222 -7.79 18.53 9.12
C LEU A 222 -8.10 18.11 7.67
N LEU A 223 -7.49 17.03 7.20
CA LEU A 223 -7.78 16.48 5.86
C LEU A 223 -9.20 15.96 5.76
N LEU A 224 -9.71 15.28 6.79
CA LEU A 224 -11.09 14.76 6.80
C LEU A 224 -12.13 15.89 6.86
N GLU A 225 -11.81 17.02 7.48
CA GLU A 225 -12.65 18.22 7.52
C GLU A 225 -12.61 18.98 6.20
N ASN A 226 -11.50 18.95 5.46
CA ASN A 226 -11.35 19.66 4.19
C ASN A 226 -10.63 18.81 3.14
N LEU A 227 -11.39 17.95 2.47
CA LEU A 227 -10.89 17.01 1.46
C LEU A 227 -10.31 17.68 0.20
N GLU A 228 -10.64 18.96 -0.04
CA GLU A 228 -10.18 19.71 -1.21
C GLU A 228 -8.85 20.45 -0.97
N ASN A 229 -8.41 20.56 0.29
CA ASN A 229 -7.18 21.26 0.63
C ASN A 229 -5.96 20.49 0.11
N ILE A 230 -5.21 21.12 -0.80
CA ILE A 230 -4.09 20.48 -1.51
C ILE A 230 -2.89 20.23 -0.59
N ASP A 231 -2.65 21.10 0.39
CA ASP A 231 -1.54 20.94 1.33
C ASP A 231 -1.80 19.74 2.25
N TYR A 232 -3.06 19.56 2.69
CA TYR A 232 -3.43 18.39 3.49
C TYR A 232 -3.35 17.09 2.67
N ARG A 233 -3.69 17.14 1.37
CA ARG A 233 -3.49 16.02 0.45
C ARG A 233 -2.02 15.69 0.26
N ALA A 234 -1.17 16.71 0.12
CA ALA A 234 0.27 16.55 -0.03
C ALA A 234 0.89 15.87 1.20
N GLU A 235 0.55 16.35 2.41
CA GLU A 235 1.04 15.77 3.65
C GLU A 235 0.61 14.29 3.81
N ALA A 236 -0.66 13.96 3.50
CA ALA A 236 -1.14 12.59 3.56
C ALA A 236 -0.45 11.68 2.52
N LEU A 237 -0.24 12.17 1.30
CA LEU A 237 0.45 11.43 0.24
C LEU A 237 1.91 11.18 0.60
N TYR A 238 2.58 12.17 1.15
CA TYR A 238 3.96 12.06 1.61
C TYR A 238 4.09 11.10 2.81
N ALA A 239 3.19 11.19 3.79
CA ALA A 239 3.13 10.26 4.92
C ALA A 239 2.93 8.80 4.45
N SER A 240 2.06 8.57 3.46
CA SER A 240 1.85 7.27 2.84
C SER A 240 3.12 6.74 2.17
N ASN A 241 3.84 7.58 1.43
CA ASN A 241 5.10 7.21 0.79
C ASN A 241 6.17 6.83 1.83
N LEU A 242 6.33 7.62 2.90
CA LEU A 242 7.24 7.32 4.00
C LEU A 242 6.90 5.97 4.66
N SER A 243 5.62 5.70 4.91
CA SER A 243 5.15 4.44 5.46
C SER A 243 5.44 3.26 4.52
N GLY A 244 5.23 3.44 3.21
CA GLY A 244 5.57 2.46 2.19
C GLY A 244 7.06 2.12 2.19
N ARG A 245 7.92 3.12 2.24
CA ARG A 245 9.39 2.95 2.36
C ARG A 245 9.78 2.25 3.65
N ALA A 246 9.11 2.55 4.76
CA ALA A 246 9.36 1.89 6.03
C ALA A 246 9.06 0.39 5.97
N ILE A 247 7.88 0.00 5.46
CA ILE A 247 7.51 -1.42 5.31
C ILE A 247 8.27 -2.12 4.18
N ASN A 248 8.81 -1.41 3.21
CA ASN A 248 9.72 -1.98 2.23
C ASN A 248 10.97 -2.61 2.89
N ILE A 249 11.40 -2.02 4.01
CA ILE A 249 12.52 -2.52 4.82
C ILE A 249 12.04 -3.59 5.82
N SER A 250 11.06 -3.24 6.66
CA SER A 250 10.65 -4.05 7.81
C SER A 250 9.58 -5.09 7.51
N ARG A 251 8.79 -4.90 6.44
CA ARG A 251 7.50 -5.55 6.20
C ARG A 251 6.42 -5.09 7.20
N THR A 252 5.20 -5.58 7.03
CA THR A 252 4.10 -5.39 7.99
C THR A 252 4.13 -6.47 9.06
N SER A 253 3.34 -6.30 10.13
CA SER A 253 3.40 -7.09 11.34
C SER A 253 2.00 -7.56 11.80
N LEU A 254 1.72 -7.52 13.11
CA LEU A 254 0.54 -8.09 13.74
C LEU A 254 -0.77 -7.45 13.27
N ASN A 255 -0.85 -6.10 13.24
CA ASN A 255 -2.11 -5.43 12.90
C ASN A 255 -2.57 -5.77 11.47
N HIS A 256 -1.63 -5.85 10.52
CA HIS A 256 -1.93 -6.33 9.17
C HIS A 256 -2.28 -7.82 9.15
N SER A 257 -1.68 -8.66 9.99
CA SER A 257 -2.08 -10.07 10.09
C SER A 257 -3.52 -10.24 10.58
N ILE A 258 -3.95 -9.40 11.53
CA ILE A 258 -5.34 -9.34 12.03
C ILE A 258 -6.29 -8.81 10.95
N SER A 259 -5.85 -7.87 10.13
CA SER A 259 -6.71 -7.23 9.13
C SER A 259 -7.24 -8.19 8.06
N TYR A 260 -6.46 -9.20 7.66
CA TYR A 260 -6.86 -10.10 6.58
C TYR A 260 -8.13 -10.90 6.90
N PRO A 261 -8.22 -11.63 8.02
CA PRO A 261 -9.47 -12.31 8.35
C PRO A 261 -10.63 -11.31 8.61
N LEU A 262 -10.38 -10.11 9.14
CA LEU A 262 -11.42 -9.09 9.31
C LEU A 262 -11.98 -8.64 7.95
N THR A 263 -11.11 -8.39 6.97
CA THR A 263 -11.53 -8.05 5.60
C THR A 263 -12.25 -9.23 4.93
N ASN A 264 -11.70 -10.43 5.03
CA ASN A 264 -12.22 -11.60 4.31
C ASN A 264 -13.57 -12.10 4.84
N TYR A 265 -13.77 -12.12 6.15
CA TYR A 265 -15.00 -12.67 6.76
C TYR A 265 -16.08 -11.62 7.01
N TYR A 266 -15.70 -10.36 7.23
CA TYR A 266 -16.62 -9.30 7.62
C TYR A 266 -16.73 -8.17 6.58
N GLY A 267 -15.95 -8.21 5.50
CA GLY A 267 -15.97 -7.16 4.49
C GLY A 267 -15.50 -5.79 4.99
N LEU A 268 -14.75 -5.77 6.10
CA LEU A 268 -14.24 -4.52 6.64
C LEU A 268 -13.19 -3.93 5.68
N PRO A 269 -13.29 -2.66 5.28
CA PRO A 269 -12.27 -2.01 4.47
C PRO A 269 -10.88 -2.13 5.08
N HIS A 270 -9.85 -2.38 4.25
CA HIS A 270 -8.53 -2.83 4.71
C HIS A 270 -7.90 -1.92 5.76
N GLY A 271 -7.84 -0.61 5.53
CA GLY A 271 -7.25 0.32 6.50
C GLY A 271 -8.00 0.35 7.85
N LEU A 272 -9.34 0.24 7.83
CA LEU A 272 -10.13 0.07 9.05
C LEU A 272 -9.82 -1.26 9.74
N ALA A 273 -9.66 -2.33 8.96
CA ALA A 273 -9.30 -3.64 9.50
C ALA A 273 -7.92 -3.63 10.17
N CYS A 274 -6.95 -2.91 9.58
CA CYS A 274 -5.61 -2.71 10.18
C CYS A 274 -5.68 -1.88 11.47
N ALA A 275 -6.47 -0.82 11.49
CA ALA A 275 -6.58 0.08 12.65
C ALA A 275 -7.35 -0.54 13.84
N PHE A 276 -8.17 -1.57 13.61
CA PHE A 276 -9.03 -2.17 14.64
C PHE A 276 -8.28 -2.64 15.88
N SER A 277 -7.09 -3.19 15.72
CA SER A 277 -6.30 -3.76 16.82
C SER A 277 -5.18 -2.84 17.34
N VAL A 278 -4.88 -1.73 16.68
CA VAL A 278 -3.71 -0.89 17.01
C VAL A 278 -3.72 -0.41 18.46
N ILE A 279 -4.84 0.17 18.91
CA ILE A 279 -4.96 0.69 20.28
C ILE A 279 -4.72 -0.43 21.30
N SER A 280 -5.40 -1.56 21.14
CA SER A 280 -5.32 -2.70 22.06
C SER A 280 -3.97 -3.39 22.00
N THR A 281 -3.31 -3.44 20.84
CA THR A 281 -1.94 -3.97 20.70
C THR A 281 -0.94 -3.10 21.47
N ILE A 282 -1.02 -1.78 21.30
CA ILE A 282 -0.14 -0.85 21.98
C ILE A 282 -0.36 -0.90 23.50
N GLU A 283 -1.61 -0.97 23.95
CA GLU A 283 -1.92 -1.02 25.39
C GLU A 283 -1.50 -2.35 26.01
N TYR A 284 -1.70 -3.48 25.30
CA TYR A 284 -1.28 -4.80 25.79
C TYR A 284 0.22 -4.88 26.02
N PHE A 285 1.03 -4.39 25.08
CA PHE A 285 2.50 -4.40 25.18
C PHE A 285 3.10 -3.10 25.74
N LYS A 286 2.29 -2.26 26.40
CA LYS A 286 2.66 -0.92 26.87
C LYS A 286 3.95 -0.89 27.70
N THR A 287 4.12 -1.87 28.58
CA THR A 287 5.29 -1.96 29.46
C THR A 287 6.58 -2.16 28.69
N ASP A 288 6.56 -2.97 27.65
CA ASP A 288 7.73 -3.23 26.80
C ASP A 288 7.96 -2.09 25.80
N ILE A 289 6.87 -1.58 25.20
CA ILE A 289 6.90 -0.43 24.29
C ILE A 289 7.53 0.80 24.97
N LYS A 290 7.22 1.09 26.24
CA LYS A 290 7.79 2.22 26.99
C LYS A 290 9.31 2.20 27.09
N LYS A 291 9.94 1.06 26.90
CA LYS A 291 11.41 0.91 26.93
C LYS A 291 12.06 1.33 25.60
N SER A 292 11.26 1.52 24.52
CA SER A 292 11.77 1.89 23.21
C SER A 292 11.87 3.41 23.04
N ASP A 293 12.78 3.87 22.20
CA ASP A 293 12.95 5.28 21.83
C ASP A 293 11.85 5.82 20.89
N PHE A 294 10.98 4.92 20.40
CA PHE A 294 9.84 5.26 19.55
C PHE A 294 8.47 5.17 20.25
N ALA A 295 8.46 4.91 21.56
CA ALA A 295 7.22 4.76 22.35
C ALA A 295 6.23 5.93 22.14
N LYS A 296 6.74 7.18 22.17
CA LYS A 296 5.89 8.36 22.01
C LYS A 296 5.11 8.36 20.68
N PHE A 297 5.71 7.84 19.61
CA PHE A 297 5.08 7.80 18.28
C PHE A 297 3.98 6.74 18.20
N LEU A 298 4.15 5.60 18.87
CA LEU A 298 3.11 4.60 18.99
C LEU A 298 1.91 5.11 19.79
N PHE A 299 2.15 5.82 20.91
CA PHE A 299 1.07 6.46 21.66
C PHE A 299 0.39 7.56 20.86
N MET A 300 1.15 8.38 20.11
CA MET A 300 0.62 9.38 19.18
C MET A 300 -0.30 8.73 18.13
N ALA A 301 0.13 7.65 17.49
CA ALA A 301 -0.70 6.91 16.52
C ALA A 301 -1.99 6.35 17.17
N SER A 302 -1.88 5.82 18.39
CA SER A 302 -3.04 5.37 19.17
C SER A 302 -4.03 6.50 19.43
N ASP A 303 -3.55 7.67 19.82
CA ASP A 303 -4.38 8.83 20.12
C ASP A 303 -5.03 9.40 18.85
N THR A 304 -4.28 9.47 17.73
CA THR A 304 -4.84 9.82 16.42
C THR A 304 -6.03 8.92 16.05
N ILE A 305 -5.92 7.59 16.26
CA ILE A 305 -7.02 6.66 15.96
C ILE A 305 -8.21 6.86 16.91
N LYS A 306 -7.98 7.15 18.19
CA LYS A 306 -9.04 7.42 19.17
C LYS A 306 -9.87 8.66 18.80
N GLU A 307 -9.20 9.73 18.35
CA GLU A 307 -9.86 10.99 17.94
C GLU A 307 -10.84 10.79 16.77
N LEU A 308 -10.63 9.80 15.91
CA LEU A 308 -11.52 9.50 14.78
C LEU A 308 -12.86 8.87 15.18
N GLN A 309 -13.04 8.44 16.43
CA GLN A 309 -14.29 7.90 16.97
C GLN A 309 -14.96 6.81 16.10
N LEU A 310 -14.18 5.82 15.68
CA LEU A 310 -14.55 4.82 14.67
C LEU A 310 -15.61 3.79 15.12
N SER A 311 -16.06 3.82 16.38
CA SER A 311 -16.99 2.82 16.95
C SER A 311 -18.26 2.62 16.12
N ARG A 312 -18.86 3.69 15.59
CA ARG A 312 -20.07 3.60 14.76
C ARG A 312 -19.81 2.83 13.46
N ILE A 313 -18.63 2.99 12.87
CA ILE A 313 -18.24 2.29 11.63
C ILE A 313 -18.01 0.83 11.93
N TYR A 314 -17.23 0.50 12.98
CA TYR A 314 -16.96 -0.88 13.34
C TYR A 314 -18.22 -1.66 13.73
N ARG A 315 -19.17 -1.05 14.47
CA ARG A 315 -20.45 -1.71 14.83
C ARG A 315 -21.28 -2.12 13.61
N ARG A 316 -21.20 -1.39 12.50
CA ARG A 316 -21.91 -1.75 11.26
C ARG A 316 -21.34 -3.03 10.60
N HIS A 317 -20.05 -3.27 10.72
CA HIS A 317 -19.37 -4.40 10.08
C HIS A 317 -19.18 -5.60 11.01
N LEU A 318 -18.91 -5.37 12.30
CA LEU A 318 -18.39 -6.38 13.23
C LEU A 318 -19.39 -6.76 14.34
N ASN A 319 -20.69 -6.65 14.12
CA ASN A 319 -21.72 -6.94 15.12
C ASN A 319 -21.68 -8.40 15.66
N LYS A 320 -21.11 -9.34 14.91
CA LYS A 320 -20.96 -10.76 15.27
C LYS A 320 -19.51 -11.22 15.16
N LEU A 321 -18.56 -10.43 15.67
CA LEU A 321 -17.15 -10.75 15.61
C LEU A 321 -16.83 -12.04 16.38
N ASP A 322 -16.33 -13.05 15.67
CA ASP A 322 -15.79 -14.30 16.22
C ASP A 322 -14.28 -14.15 16.42
N VAL A 323 -13.89 -13.93 17.68
CA VAL A 323 -12.51 -13.67 18.06
C VAL A 323 -11.61 -14.90 17.85
N GLU A 324 -12.17 -16.12 18.03
CA GLU A 324 -11.41 -17.36 17.87
C GLU A 324 -11.03 -17.60 16.40
N ILE A 325 -11.99 -17.45 15.49
CA ILE A 325 -11.74 -17.56 14.04
C ILE A 325 -10.68 -16.54 13.61
N ILE A 326 -10.80 -15.28 14.04
CA ILE A 326 -9.84 -14.24 13.67
C ILE A 326 -8.45 -14.56 14.22
N SER A 327 -8.35 -14.90 15.50
CA SER A 327 -7.08 -15.24 16.14
C SER A 327 -6.34 -16.39 15.42
N ASN A 328 -7.06 -17.48 15.14
CA ASN A 328 -6.50 -18.65 14.48
C ASN A 328 -6.00 -18.35 13.05
N ASN A 329 -6.72 -17.51 12.31
CA ASN A 329 -6.29 -17.11 10.97
C ASN A 329 -5.15 -16.07 10.99
N THR A 330 -5.10 -15.20 12.00
CA THR A 330 -4.00 -14.26 12.22
C THR A 330 -2.67 -15.00 12.38
N LEU A 331 -2.62 -16.03 13.22
CA LEU A 331 -1.40 -16.79 13.50
C LEU A 331 -0.92 -17.66 12.33
N LYS A 332 -1.82 -18.05 11.42
CA LYS A 332 -1.45 -18.74 10.18
C LYS A 332 -0.76 -17.82 9.17
N ASN A 333 -0.89 -16.51 9.33
CA ASN A 333 -0.28 -15.54 8.44
C ASN A 333 1.19 -15.31 8.83
N SER A 334 2.09 -15.45 7.85
CA SER A 334 3.53 -15.30 8.07
C SER A 334 3.96 -13.92 8.60
N ARG A 335 3.14 -12.88 8.41
CA ARG A 335 3.42 -11.53 8.90
C ARG A 335 3.32 -11.41 10.43
N SER A 336 2.50 -12.24 11.09
CA SER A 336 2.48 -12.30 12.55
C SER A 336 3.86 -12.66 13.13
N ASN A 337 4.66 -13.43 12.39
CA ASN A 337 6.02 -13.80 12.77
C ASN A 337 7.02 -12.61 12.76
N ASN A 338 6.64 -11.48 12.17
CA ASN A 338 7.47 -10.27 12.17
C ASN A 338 7.31 -9.46 13.46
N PHE A 339 6.27 -9.72 14.23
CA PHE A 339 6.03 -9.00 15.49
C PHE A 339 7.17 -9.24 16.48
N PRO A 340 7.63 -8.21 17.24
CA PRO A 340 8.85 -8.32 18.02
C PRO A 340 8.65 -9.11 19.34
N TYR A 341 7.40 -9.29 19.77
CA TYR A 341 7.08 -10.00 21.01
C TYR A 341 6.47 -11.37 20.67
N GLU A 342 6.56 -12.29 21.65
CA GLU A 342 5.97 -13.62 21.51
C GLU A 342 4.43 -13.53 21.36
N LEU A 343 3.89 -14.24 20.37
CA LEU A 343 2.46 -14.30 20.07
C LEU A 343 1.96 -15.72 20.22
N GLY A 344 0.92 -15.89 21.04
CA GLY A 344 0.12 -17.11 21.10
C GLY A 344 -1.35 -16.80 20.85
N SER A 345 -2.17 -17.82 20.63
CA SER A 345 -3.61 -17.66 20.39
C SER A 345 -4.28 -16.85 21.50
N LYS A 346 -3.91 -17.11 22.76
CA LYS A 346 -4.47 -16.42 23.92
C LYS A 346 -4.17 -14.90 23.87
N ILE A 347 -2.94 -14.51 23.54
CA ILE A 347 -2.55 -13.09 23.47
C ILE A 347 -3.33 -12.38 22.36
N VAL A 348 -3.42 -12.99 21.18
CA VAL A 348 -4.17 -12.41 20.06
C VAL A 348 -5.67 -12.31 20.41
N GLN A 349 -6.23 -13.30 21.10
CA GLN A 349 -7.62 -13.25 21.57
C GLN A 349 -7.85 -12.15 22.60
N GLU A 350 -6.91 -11.93 23.54
CA GLU A 350 -6.99 -10.85 24.54
C GLU A 350 -6.97 -9.49 23.85
N ILE A 351 -6.06 -9.25 22.88
CA ILE A 351 -6.00 -8.03 22.08
C ILE A 351 -7.32 -7.81 21.33
N LEU A 352 -7.85 -8.83 20.68
CA LEU A 352 -9.11 -8.74 19.93
C LEU A 352 -10.31 -8.49 20.83
N ASN A 353 -10.36 -9.11 22.02
CA ASN A 353 -11.41 -8.87 23.00
C ASN A 353 -11.39 -7.45 23.55
N GLU A 354 -10.21 -6.87 23.82
CA GLU A 354 -10.09 -5.48 24.22
C GLU A 354 -10.49 -4.54 23.08
N SER A 355 -10.12 -4.83 21.81
CA SER A 355 -10.59 -4.06 20.66
C SER A 355 -12.12 -4.14 20.52
N LYS A 356 -12.70 -5.33 20.67
CA LYS A 356 -14.14 -5.54 20.68
C LYS A 356 -14.83 -4.75 21.76
N LYS A 357 -14.31 -4.78 22.97
CA LYS A 357 -14.82 -4.00 24.11
C LYS A 357 -14.73 -2.50 23.82
N TYR A 358 -13.61 -2.02 23.29
CA TYR A 358 -13.40 -0.61 23.01
C TYR A 358 -14.36 -0.07 21.93
N TYR A 359 -14.58 -0.81 20.85
CA TYR A 359 -15.32 -0.32 19.70
C TYR A 359 -16.77 -0.77 19.61
N LEU A 360 -17.12 -1.95 20.16
CA LEU A 360 -18.38 -2.61 19.88
C LEU A 360 -19.34 -2.66 21.09
N THR A 361 -18.83 -2.44 22.33
CA THR A 361 -19.72 -2.25 23.49
C THR A 361 -20.20 -0.80 23.57
N GLU A 362 -21.43 -0.62 24.07
CA GLU A 362 -22.04 0.70 24.30
C GLU A 362 -21.35 1.46 25.43
#